data_f213ac2b950b7b52140e0f6293870120
#
_entry.id   f213ac2b950b7b52140e0f6293870120
#
_cell.length_a   1.000
_cell.length_b   1.000
_cell.length_c   1.000
_cell.angle_alpha   90.00
_cell.angle_beta   90.00
_cell.angle_gamma   90.00
#
_symmetry.space_group_name_H-M   'P 1'
#
loop_
_entity.id
_entity.type
_entity.pdbx_description
1 polymer ?
#
loop_
_entity_poly.entity_id
_entity_poly.type
_entity_poly.pdbx_seq_one_letter_code
_entity_poly.pdbx_strand_id
1 'polypeptide(L)'
;VDRKTQEEREMSMNRGFFRIVSTGHYTPEMILSNKDLEQMVDTSDAWITERTGIRERHIANGKTTSDLAVIAAQRAIDRIGYDKEKIDLIIVATFTPEMKIPGVASRVQAKLGLDKPGILAFDINAACTGFIYALNIAERMLSNDTYRSALVIGAEVISKVTDYRDRNTCILFGDGAGAVILEKDETKEVIFHVSSKGDTELILCAEDHISMDGQKVYQFASKAMAASIREVMSYGDISRSSIRKIIPHQANIRIIQSASKALDIPLDAFYINIQKYGNTSAASIPIALDEMLEEETPASDEKVLLVGFGAGLTSGACALSF
;
A
#
# COMPACT_ATOMS: atom_id res chain seq x y z
N VAL A 1 -4.93 27.76 8.98
CA VAL A 1 -3.75 26.88 9.14
C VAL A 1 -3.76 26.42 10.59
N ASP A 2 -4.37 25.26 10.87
CA ASP A 2 -4.33 24.64 12.19
C ASP A 2 -2.86 24.37 12.54
N ARG A 3 -2.35 25.09 13.51
CA ARG A 3 -1.06 24.79 14.13
C ARG A 3 -1.30 23.60 15.06
N LYS A 4 -1.07 22.39 14.57
CA LYS A 4 -0.83 21.26 15.47
C LYS A 4 0.26 21.66 16.45
N THR A 5 0.05 21.40 17.73
CA THR A 5 1.09 21.61 18.73
C THR A 5 2.28 20.70 18.41
N GLN A 6 3.48 21.04 18.87
CA GLN A 6 4.67 20.21 18.67
C GLN A 6 4.47 18.80 19.23
N GLU A 7 3.79 18.68 20.36
CA GLU A 7 3.42 17.38 20.99
C GLU A 7 2.50 16.53 20.09
N GLU A 8 1.48 17.13 19.43
CA GLU A 8 0.59 16.42 18.50
C GLU A 8 1.33 15.91 17.26
N ARG A 9 2.38 16.60 16.82
CA ARG A 9 3.26 16.15 15.74
C ARG A 9 4.11 14.96 16.18
N GLU A 10 4.74 15.05 17.36
CA GLU A 10 5.57 14.00 17.92
C GLU A 10 4.78 12.70 18.17
N MET A 11 3.52 12.78 18.57
CA MET A 11 2.63 11.61 18.75
C MET A 11 2.33 10.84 17.46
N SER A 12 2.37 11.47 16.29
CA SER A 12 2.10 10.84 15.01
C SER A 12 3.35 10.35 14.27
N MET A 13 4.52 10.67 14.82
CA MET A 13 5.83 10.36 14.22
C MET A 13 6.58 9.33 15.06
N ASN A 14 7.24 8.40 14.41
CA ASN A 14 8.16 7.52 15.08
C ASN A 14 9.38 7.16 14.23
N ARG A 15 10.46 6.80 14.89
CA ARG A 15 11.66 6.19 14.31
C ARG A 15 11.71 4.74 14.69
N GLY A 16 12.18 3.92 13.79
CA GLY A 16 12.39 2.51 14.00
C GLY A 16 13.52 1.98 13.14
N PHE A 17 13.72 0.68 13.17
CA PHE A 17 14.87 0.06 12.55
C PHE A 17 14.53 -1.31 11.99
N PHE A 18 14.56 -1.45 10.68
CA PHE A 18 14.52 -2.72 9.96
C PHE A 18 15.11 -2.56 8.56
N ARG A 19 15.49 -3.66 7.96
CA ARG A 19 15.78 -3.73 6.52
C ARG A 19 14.70 -4.51 5.79
N ILE A 20 14.41 -4.10 4.56
CA ILE A 20 13.69 -4.93 3.61
C ILE A 20 14.70 -5.91 3.01
N VAL A 21 14.48 -7.21 3.26
CA VAL A 21 15.37 -8.28 2.80
C VAL A 21 15.01 -8.71 1.38
N SER A 22 13.70 -8.78 1.11
CA SER A 22 13.16 -9.17 -0.19
C SER A 22 11.76 -8.63 -0.37
N THR A 23 11.35 -8.51 -1.62
CA THR A 23 10.01 -8.11 -2.04
C THR A 23 9.47 -9.06 -3.08
N GLY A 24 8.16 -9.07 -3.27
CA GLY A 24 7.49 -9.83 -4.32
C GLY A 24 6.09 -9.31 -4.52
N HIS A 25 5.60 -9.34 -5.74
CA HIS A 25 4.22 -8.96 -6.03
C HIS A 25 3.54 -9.99 -6.93
N TYR A 26 2.23 -9.95 -6.96
CA TYR A 26 1.41 -10.70 -7.90
C TYR A 26 0.19 -9.90 -8.32
N THR A 27 0.00 -9.81 -9.61
CA THR A 27 -1.23 -9.30 -10.23
C THR A 27 -1.84 -10.42 -11.06
N PRO A 28 -3.17 -10.65 -10.98
CA PRO A 28 -3.83 -11.70 -11.75
C PRO A 28 -3.65 -11.54 -13.26
N GLU A 29 -3.73 -12.64 -14.01
CA GLU A 29 -3.50 -12.64 -15.45
C GLU A 29 -4.67 -12.04 -16.26
N MET A 30 -5.90 -12.08 -15.71
CA MET A 30 -7.07 -11.51 -16.37
C MET A 30 -7.02 -9.99 -16.33
N ILE A 31 -6.98 -9.37 -17.49
CA ILE A 31 -6.99 -7.92 -17.65
C ILE A 31 -8.41 -7.46 -18.02
N LEU A 32 -8.87 -6.41 -17.35
CA LEU A 32 -10.06 -5.65 -17.69
C LEU A 32 -9.63 -4.28 -18.20
N SER A 33 -9.69 -4.04 -19.49
CA SER A 33 -9.29 -2.78 -20.11
C SER A 33 -10.38 -1.71 -20.01
N ASN A 34 -10.03 -0.45 -20.31
CA ASN A 34 -11.01 0.61 -20.44
C ASN A 34 -12.03 0.33 -21.56
N LYS A 35 -11.60 -0.33 -22.65
CA LYS A 35 -12.49 -0.72 -23.77
C LYS A 35 -13.53 -1.77 -23.34
N ASP A 36 -13.17 -2.65 -22.42
CA ASP A 36 -14.12 -3.62 -21.88
C ASP A 36 -15.18 -2.91 -21.04
N LEU A 37 -14.76 -1.89 -20.25
CA LEU A 37 -15.68 -1.08 -19.45
C LEU A 37 -16.63 -0.22 -20.29
N GLU A 38 -16.24 0.21 -21.50
CA GLU A 38 -17.12 0.89 -22.46
C GLU A 38 -18.35 0.05 -22.85
N GLN A 39 -18.26 -1.28 -22.72
CA GLN A 39 -19.37 -2.20 -22.97
C GLN A 39 -20.29 -2.40 -21.76
N MET A 40 -19.85 -1.96 -20.57
CA MET A 40 -20.57 -2.18 -19.31
C MET A 40 -21.27 -0.92 -18.82
N VAL A 41 -20.63 0.25 -18.97
CA VAL A 41 -21.11 1.55 -18.47
C VAL A 41 -20.85 2.66 -19.49
N ASP A 42 -21.61 3.75 -19.39
CA ASP A 42 -21.43 4.93 -20.24
C ASP A 42 -20.12 5.67 -19.92
N THR A 43 -19.04 5.27 -20.58
CA THR A 43 -17.67 5.81 -20.40
C THR A 43 -16.86 5.70 -21.69
N SER A 44 -15.60 6.18 -21.65
CA SER A 44 -14.64 5.96 -22.76
C SER A 44 -13.21 5.82 -22.23
N ASP A 45 -12.35 5.10 -22.97
CA ASP A 45 -10.93 4.98 -22.64
C ASP A 45 -10.27 6.35 -22.48
N ALA A 46 -10.55 7.29 -23.36
CA ALA A 46 -10.02 8.65 -23.29
C ALA A 46 -10.45 9.35 -21.98
N TRP A 47 -11.72 9.24 -21.60
CA TRP A 47 -12.24 9.86 -20.40
C TRP A 47 -11.63 9.23 -19.10
N ILE A 48 -11.55 7.90 -19.04
CA ILE A 48 -10.96 7.20 -17.89
C ILE A 48 -9.48 7.56 -17.76
N THR A 49 -8.72 7.45 -18.85
CA THR A 49 -7.28 7.74 -18.87
C THR A 49 -6.97 9.17 -18.47
N GLU A 50 -7.70 10.16 -19.02
CA GLU A 50 -7.52 11.57 -18.68
C GLU A 50 -7.83 11.85 -17.19
N ARG A 51 -8.87 11.21 -16.66
CA ARG A 51 -9.37 11.47 -15.29
C ARG A 51 -8.58 10.74 -14.21
N THR A 52 -8.07 9.56 -14.50
CA THR A 52 -7.50 8.64 -13.50
C THR A 52 -6.06 8.23 -13.78
N GLY A 53 -5.62 8.27 -15.03
CA GLY A 53 -4.37 7.68 -15.50
C GLY A 53 -4.46 6.19 -15.78
N ILE A 54 -5.59 5.53 -15.48
CA ILE A 54 -5.77 4.07 -15.57
C ILE A 54 -6.08 3.69 -17.02
N ARG A 55 -5.42 2.64 -17.53
CA ARG A 55 -5.70 2.03 -18.84
C ARG A 55 -6.27 0.63 -18.70
N GLU A 56 -5.81 -0.10 -17.70
CA GLU A 56 -6.25 -1.46 -17.42
C GLU A 56 -6.17 -1.76 -15.92
N ARG A 57 -6.83 -2.83 -15.50
CA ARG A 57 -6.79 -3.38 -14.16
C ARG A 57 -6.83 -4.89 -14.24
N HIS A 58 -6.22 -5.54 -13.28
CA HIS A 58 -6.17 -6.99 -13.17
C HIS A 58 -7.30 -7.48 -12.28
N ILE A 59 -7.92 -8.61 -12.64
CA ILE A 59 -9.07 -9.19 -11.96
C ILE A 59 -8.73 -10.61 -11.51
N ALA A 60 -9.03 -10.93 -10.26
CA ALA A 60 -8.63 -12.17 -9.60
C ALA A 60 -9.18 -13.46 -10.23
N ASN A 61 -10.30 -13.37 -10.98
CA ASN A 61 -10.89 -14.48 -11.73
C ASN A 61 -10.98 -15.79 -10.92
N GLY A 62 -11.64 -15.72 -9.76
CA GLY A 62 -11.84 -16.86 -8.86
C GLY A 62 -10.78 -17.08 -7.79
N LYS A 63 -9.58 -16.49 -7.91
CA LYS A 63 -8.60 -16.51 -6.81
C LYS A 63 -9.11 -15.69 -5.62
N THR A 64 -8.73 -16.10 -4.43
CA THR A 64 -9.05 -15.41 -3.18
C THR A 64 -7.93 -14.44 -2.79
N THR A 65 -8.20 -13.54 -1.85
CA THR A 65 -7.20 -12.60 -1.31
C THR A 65 -5.99 -13.35 -0.75
N SER A 66 -6.23 -14.45 -0.03
CA SER A 66 -5.12 -15.28 0.47
C SER A 66 -4.35 -16.00 -0.65
N ASP A 67 -4.97 -16.32 -1.80
CA ASP A 67 -4.24 -16.90 -2.95
C ASP A 67 -3.27 -15.87 -3.54
N LEU A 68 -3.73 -14.61 -3.75
CA LEU A 68 -2.86 -13.55 -4.25
C LEU A 68 -1.72 -13.27 -3.27
N ALA A 69 -2.04 -13.17 -1.97
CA ALA A 69 -1.07 -12.92 -0.92
C ALA A 69 0.02 -14.00 -0.86
N VAL A 70 -0.36 -15.27 -0.97
CA VAL A 70 0.59 -16.41 -0.98
C VAL A 70 1.53 -16.34 -2.18
N ILE A 71 1.01 -16.05 -3.37
CA ILE A 71 1.85 -15.98 -4.58
C ILE A 71 2.87 -14.82 -4.45
N ALA A 72 2.45 -13.65 -3.97
CA ALA A 72 3.34 -12.53 -3.73
C ALA A 72 4.41 -12.85 -2.68
N ALA A 73 4.00 -13.47 -1.55
CA ALA A 73 4.91 -13.92 -0.50
C ALA A 73 5.92 -14.97 -0.98
N GLN A 74 5.44 -15.95 -1.75
CA GLN A 74 6.31 -17.02 -2.30
C GLN A 74 7.36 -16.41 -3.25
N ARG A 75 6.97 -15.42 -4.09
CA ARG A 75 7.92 -14.71 -4.95
C ARG A 75 8.99 -13.97 -4.15
N ALA A 76 8.61 -13.32 -3.04
CA ALA A 76 9.58 -12.67 -2.14
C ALA A 76 10.54 -13.69 -1.51
N ILE A 77 10.05 -14.85 -1.09
CA ILE A 77 10.86 -15.94 -0.53
C ILE A 77 11.82 -16.49 -1.59
N ASP A 78 11.31 -16.84 -2.76
CA ASP A 78 12.07 -17.51 -3.82
C ASP A 78 13.14 -16.61 -4.44
N ARG A 79 12.88 -15.30 -4.53
CA ARG A 79 13.82 -14.31 -5.12
C ARG A 79 15.23 -14.41 -4.57
N ILE A 80 15.37 -14.65 -3.29
CA ILE A 80 16.66 -14.72 -2.60
C ILE A 80 16.92 -16.09 -1.94
N GLY A 81 16.05 -17.07 -2.13
CA GLY A 81 16.11 -18.34 -1.42
C GLY A 81 15.97 -18.18 0.09
N TYR A 82 15.07 -17.29 0.53
CA TYR A 82 14.90 -16.99 1.96
C TYR A 82 14.42 -18.21 2.72
N ASP A 83 15.07 -18.50 3.84
CA ASP A 83 14.64 -19.55 4.75
C ASP A 83 13.33 -19.12 5.43
N LYS A 84 12.20 -19.58 4.90
CA LYS A 84 10.87 -19.22 5.40
C LYS A 84 10.65 -19.60 6.86
N GLU A 85 11.40 -20.57 7.41
CA GLU A 85 11.31 -20.97 8.81
C GLU A 85 11.84 -19.87 9.76
N LYS A 86 12.50 -18.83 9.25
CA LYS A 86 12.86 -17.65 10.02
C LYS A 86 11.71 -16.69 10.24
N ILE A 87 10.65 -16.77 9.41
CA ILE A 87 9.46 -15.89 9.55
C ILE A 87 8.77 -16.25 10.86
N ASP A 88 8.64 -15.29 11.75
CA ASP A 88 7.97 -15.41 13.05
C ASP A 88 6.80 -14.43 13.24
N LEU A 89 6.60 -13.50 12.27
CA LEU A 89 5.48 -12.57 12.22
C LEU A 89 4.90 -12.48 10.81
N ILE A 90 3.57 -12.58 10.68
CA ILE A 90 2.85 -12.41 9.42
C ILE A 90 1.74 -11.37 9.63
N ILE A 91 1.79 -10.26 8.89
CA ILE A 91 0.76 -9.23 8.91
C ILE A 91 0.22 -9.04 7.50
N VAL A 92 -1.10 -9.20 7.33
CA VAL A 92 -1.77 -8.91 6.07
C VAL A 92 -2.65 -7.68 6.19
N ALA A 93 -2.38 -6.66 5.38
CA ALA A 93 -3.22 -5.50 5.23
C ALA A 93 -4.26 -5.77 4.13
N THR A 94 -5.53 -5.84 4.51
CA THR A 94 -6.64 -6.06 3.59
C THR A 94 -7.96 -5.57 4.17
N PHE A 95 -8.87 -5.09 3.30
CA PHE A 95 -10.28 -4.87 3.62
C PHE A 95 -11.21 -5.82 2.85
N THR A 96 -10.62 -6.68 1.99
CA THR A 96 -11.34 -7.66 1.17
C THR A 96 -10.98 -9.12 1.53
N PRO A 97 -11.08 -9.52 2.82
CA PRO A 97 -10.84 -10.90 3.19
C PRO A 97 -11.89 -11.79 2.50
N GLU A 98 -11.50 -12.99 2.11
CA GLU A 98 -12.45 -13.93 1.50
C GLU A 98 -13.49 -14.48 2.47
N MET A 99 -13.23 -14.38 3.76
CA MET A 99 -14.14 -14.76 4.85
C MET A 99 -13.82 -13.97 6.12
N LYS A 100 -14.78 -13.88 7.03
CA LYS A 100 -14.61 -13.15 8.29
C LYS A 100 -13.64 -13.83 9.26
N ILE A 101 -13.62 -15.15 9.28
CA ILE A 101 -12.73 -16.02 10.08
C ILE A 101 -12.52 -17.34 9.35
N PRO A 102 -11.29 -17.92 9.36
CA PRO A 102 -10.06 -17.32 9.87
C PRO A 102 -9.60 -16.13 9.01
N GLY A 103 -8.72 -15.29 9.57
CA GLY A 103 -8.11 -14.18 8.84
C GLY A 103 -7.22 -14.63 7.68
N VAL A 104 -6.94 -13.69 6.75
CA VAL A 104 -6.11 -13.93 5.56
C VAL A 104 -4.69 -14.33 5.97
N ALA A 105 -4.10 -13.70 6.99
CA ALA A 105 -2.75 -14.01 7.47
C ALA A 105 -2.63 -15.47 7.95
N SER A 106 -3.62 -15.99 8.69
CA SER A 106 -3.63 -17.41 9.10
C SER A 106 -3.74 -18.35 7.92
N ARG A 107 -4.48 -17.97 6.88
CA ARG A 107 -4.58 -18.76 5.64
C ARG A 107 -3.28 -18.72 4.84
N VAL A 108 -2.62 -17.57 4.78
CA VAL A 108 -1.28 -17.42 4.17
C VAL A 108 -0.28 -18.30 4.91
N GLN A 109 -0.26 -18.25 6.24
CA GLN A 109 0.60 -19.11 7.07
C GLN A 109 0.43 -20.58 6.72
N ALA A 110 -0.82 -21.06 6.69
CA ALA A 110 -1.13 -22.45 6.37
C ALA A 110 -0.72 -22.83 4.94
N LYS A 111 -1.02 -21.98 3.94
CA LYS A 111 -0.69 -22.23 2.53
C LYS A 111 0.81 -22.20 2.23
N LEU A 112 1.59 -21.41 2.99
CA LEU A 112 3.06 -21.41 2.91
C LEU A 112 3.68 -22.60 3.65
N GLY A 113 2.89 -23.39 4.38
CA GLY A 113 3.38 -24.52 5.19
C GLY A 113 4.22 -24.06 6.38
N LEU A 114 3.91 -22.91 6.96
CA LEU A 114 4.57 -22.37 8.14
C LEU A 114 3.84 -22.83 9.41
N ASP A 115 4.04 -24.08 9.77
CA ASP A 115 3.33 -24.75 10.88
C ASP A 115 4.25 -24.96 12.09
N LYS A 116 5.07 -23.97 12.44
CA LYS A 116 5.89 -24.00 13.64
C LYS A 116 5.25 -23.22 14.78
N PRO A 117 5.48 -23.59 16.06
CA PRO A 117 5.08 -22.79 17.20
C PRO A 117 5.75 -21.41 17.20
N GLY A 118 5.03 -20.38 17.68
CA GLY A 118 5.58 -19.06 17.92
C GLY A 118 5.40 -18.06 16.78
N ILE A 119 4.85 -18.47 15.64
CA ILE A 119 4.47 -17.52 14.59
C ILE A 119 3.20 -16.77 15.04
N LEU A 120 3.25 -15.45 15.01
CA LEU A 120 2.07 -14.61 15.16
C LEU A 120 1.57 -14.17 13.78
N ALA A 121 0.30 -14.47 13.47
CA ALA A 121 -0.32 -14.13 12.20
C ALA A 121 -1.67 -13.43 12.42
N PHE A 122 -1.85 -12.24 11.84
CA PHE A 122 -3.10 -11.49 11.92
C PHE A 122 -3.27 -10.51 10.77
N ASP A 123 -4.54 -10.11 10.54
CA ASP A 123 -4.91 -9.12 9.55
C ASP A 123 -5.06 -7.74 10.19
N ILE A 124 -4.81 -6.69 9.41
CA ILE A 124 -5.21 -5.32 9.74
C ILE A 124 -6.04 -4.73 8.61
N ASN A 125 -6.97 -3.86 9.00
CA ASN A 125 -7.76 -3.08 8.06
C ASN A 125 -7.58 -1.57 8.36
N ALA A 126 -6.84 -0.90 7.50
CA ALA A 126 -6.72 0.55 7.44
C ALA A 126 -6.87 1.03 5.98
N ALA A 127 -7.71 0.32 5.22
CA ALA A 127 -7.98 0.56 3.81
C ALA A 127 -6.67 0.73 3.00
N CYS A 128 -6.60 1.71 2.09
CA CYS A 128 -5.44 1.91 1.23
C CYS A 128 -4.14 2.30 1.98
N THR A 129 -4.22 2.73 3.24
CA THR A 129 -3.05 3.02 4.08
C THR A 129 -2.54 1.77 4.82
N GLY A 130 -3.28 0.67 4.71
CA GLY A 130 -3.06 -0.56 5.48
C GLY A 130 -1.63 -1.08 5.43
N PHE A 131 -0.99 -1.07 4.26
CA PHE A 131 0.39 -1.53 4.13
C PHE A 131 1.39 -0.69 4.96
N ILE A 132 1.25 0.64 4.97
CA ILE A 132 2.12 1.51 5.78
C ILE A 132 1.87 1.27 7.28
N TYR A 133 0.61 1.10 7.68
CA TYR A 133 0.27 0.75 9.06
C TYR A 133 0.83 -0.61 9.46
N ALA A 134 0.77 -1.60 8.55
CA ALA A 134 1.36 -2.92 8.77
C ALA A 134 2.88 -2.86 8.96
N LEU A 135 3.59 -2.08 8.15
CA LEU A 135 5.02 -1.83 8.31
C LEU A 135 5.35 -1.19 9.68
N ASN A 136 4.55 -0.18 10.09
CA ASN A 136 4.74 0.48 11.38
C ASN A 136 4.50 -0.47 12.56
N ILE A 137 3.48 -1.32 12.49
CA ILE A 137 3.20 -2.35 13.50
C ILE A 137 4.32 -3.39 13.52
N ALA A 138 4.74 -3.88 12.35
CA ALA A 138 5.84 -4.85 12.24
C ALA A 138 7.13 -4.30 12.87
N GLU A 139 7.48 -3.05 12.60
CA GLU A 139 8.65 -2.40 13.21
C GLU A 139 8.55 -2.42 14.73
N ARG A 140 7.41 -2.01 15.31
CA ARG A 140 7.21 -2.02 16.77
C ARG A 140 7.31 -3.41 17.40
N MET A 141 6.90 -4.43 16.66
CA MET A 141 7.01 -5.82 17.12
C MET A 141 8.43 -6.36 16.99
N LEU A 142 9.16 -5.98 15.94
CA LEU A 142 10.56 -6.35 15.75
C LEU A 142 11.50 -5.64 16.77
N SER A 143 11.15 -4.44 17.21
CA SER A 143 11.99 -3.62 18.08
C SER A 143 12.12 -4.16 19.51
N ASN A 144 11.19 -5.02 19.96
CA ASN A 144 11.19 -5.58 21.32
C ASN A 144 11.91 -6.92 21.48
N ASP A 145 12.64 -7.38 20.46
CA ASP A 145 13.40 -8.65 20.42
C ASP A 145 12.59 -9.95 20.51
N THR A 146 11.26 -9.86 20.53
CA THR A 146 10.39 -11.04 20.52
C THR A 146 10.32 -11.66 19.13
N TYR A 147 10.26 -10.82 18.11
CA TYR A 147 10.23 -11.22 16.70
C TYR A 147 11.47 -10.68 15.99
N ARG A 148 12.00 -11.42 15.02
CA ARG A 148 13.22 -11.05 14.28
C ARG A 148 12.99 -10.86 12.80
N SER A 149 11.95 -11.50 12.27
CA SER A 149 11.60 -11.45 10.86
C SER A 149 10.08 -11.36 10.69
N ALA A 150 9.64 -10.50 9.81
CA ALA A 150 8.24 -10.30 9.50
C ALA A 150 7.97 -10.41 8.00
N LEU A 151 6.90 -11.12 7.65
CA LEU A 151 6.29 -11.10 6.33
C LEU A 151 5.12 -10.12 6.37
N VAL A 152 5.24 -8.99 5.68
CA VAL A 152 4.19 -7.95 5.60
C VAL A 152 3.62 -7.92 4.20
N ILE A 153 2.30 -8.04 4.09
CA ILE A 153 1.60 -8.19 2.81
C ILE A 153 0.48 -7.17 2.73
N GLY A 154 0.35 -6.51 1.57
CA GLY A 154 -0.88 -5.83 1.16
C GLY A 154 -1.56 -6.66 0.08
N ALA A 155 -2.80 -7.08 0.28
CA ALA A 155 -3.49 -7.96 -0.66
C ALA A 155 -4.98 -7.65 -0.74
N GLU A 156 -5.49 -7.55 -1.97
CA GLU A 156 -6.90 -7.18 -2.19
C GLU A 156 -7.50 -7.90 -3.39
N VAL A 157 -8.78 -8.29 -3.25
CA VAL A 157 -9.66 -8.70 -4.35
C VAL A 157 -10.86 -7.74 -4.36
N ILE A 158 -10.63 -6.51 -4.85
CA ILE A 158 -11.60 -5.41 -4.82
C ILE A 158 -12.71 -5.64 -5.84
N SER A 159 -12.44 -6.40 -6.89
CA SER A 159 -13.45 -6.78 -7.89
C SER A 159 -14.68 -7.44 -7.28
N LYS A 160 -14.58 -8.07 -6.11
CA LYS A 160 -15.70 -8.69 -5.39
C LYS A 160 -16.66 -7.68 -4.76
N VAL A 161 -16.17 -6.50 -4.43
CA VAL A 161 -16.93 -5.40 -3.80
C VAL A 161 -17.11 -4.21 -4.73
N THR A 162 -16.82 -4.38 -6.02
CA THR A 162 -17.03 -3.37 -7.06
C THR A 162 -18.37 -3.60 -7.74
N ASP A 163 -19.26 -2.59 -7.74
CA ASP A 163 -20.46 -2.61 -8.58
C ASP A 163 -20.11 -2.15 -10.00
N TYR A 164 -20.05 -3.09 -10.93
CA TYR A 164 -19.76 -2.81 -12.34
C TYR A 164 -20.87 -2.05 -13.10
N ARG A 165 -21.96 -1.67 -12.42
CA ARG A 165 -23.00 -0.76 -12.94
C ARG A 165 -22.77 0.70 -12.50
N ASP A 166 -21.92 0.92 -11.48
CA ASP A 166 -21.54 2.26 -11.04
C ASP A 166 -20.27 2.72 -11.75
N ARG A 167 -20.42 3.58 -12.77
CA ARG A 167 -19.30 4.13 -13.54
C ARG A 167 -18.29 4.94 -12.71
N ASN A 168 -18.68 5.43 -11.51
CA ASN A 168 -17.80 6.26 -10.70
C ASN A 168 -16.75 5.44 -9.97
N THR A 169 -17.06 4.17 -9.69
CA THR A 169 -16.20 3.28 -8.92
C THR A 169 -15.60 2.16 -9.77
N CYS A 170 -16.37 1.54 -10.68
CA CYS A 170 -15.91 0.38 -11.47
C CYS A 170 -14.68 0.65 -12.35
N ILE A 171 -14.46 1.92 -12.73
CA ILE A 171 -13.33 2.33 -13.56
C ILE A 171 -11.99 2.40 -12.80
N LEU A 172 -12.01 2.29 -11.45
CA LEU A 172 -10.86 2.59 -10.63
C LEU A 172 -10.09 1.34 -10.18
N PHE A 173 -10.79 0.34 -9.70
CA PHE A 173 -10.23 -0.69 -8.84
C PHE A 173 -9.76 -1.93 -9.59
N GLY A 174 -8.61 -2.46 -9.15
CA GLY A 174 -8.05 -3.73 -9.58
C GLY A 174 -7.64 -4.60 -8.38
N ASP A 175 -7.32 -5.85 -8.66
CA ASP A 175 -6.90 -6.87 -7.70
C ASP A 175 -5.39 -7.08 -7.75
N GLY A 176 -4.79 -7.40 -6.62
CA GLY A 176 -3.38 -7.70 -6.54
C GLY A 176 -2.88 -7.92 -5.12
N ALA A 177 -1.63 -8.33 -5.01
CA ALA A 177 -0.91 -8.44 -3.75
C ALA A 177 0.55 -8.05 -3.92
N GLY A 178 1.11 -7.43 -2.88
CA GLY A 178 2.54 -7.22 -2.75
C GLY A 178 3.00 -7.60 -1.35
N ALA A 179 4.20 -8.14 -1.24
CA ALA A 179 4.77 -8.67 -0.01
C ALA A 179 6.19 -8.17 0.18
N VAL A 180 6.58 -7.95 1.42
CA VAL A 180 7.96 -7.67 1.83
C VAL A 180 8.36 -8.57 2.98
N ILE A 181 9.62 -8.99 2.99
CA ILE A 181 10.25 -9.66 4.12
C ILE A 181 11.10 -8.63 4.84
N LEU A 182 10.84 -8.43 6.13
CA LEU A 182 11.57 -7.53 7.00
C LEU A 182 12.43 -8.33 7.97
N GLU A 183 13.63 -7.84 8.24
CA GLU A 183 14.45 -8.28 9.36
C GLU A 183 14.85 -7.09 10.22
N LYS A 184 14.97 -7.31 11.54
CA LYS A 184 15.51 -6.32 12.45
C LYS A 184 16.94 -5.96 12.01
N ASP A 185 17.22 -4.67 11.85
CA ASP A 185 18.54 -4.16 11.48
C ASP A 185 18.69 -2.73 12.01
N GLU A 186 19.44 -2.58 13.10
CA GLU A 186 19.64 -1.28 13.79
C GLU A 186 20.43 -0.25 12.96
N THR A 187 21.00 -0.65 11.82
CA THR A 187 21.70 0.24 10.89
C THR A 187 20.79 0.86 9.83
N LYS A 188 19.58 0.33 9.66
CA LYS A 188 18.62 0.76 8.65
C LYS A 188 17.46 1.50 9.31
N GLU A 189 17.62 2.80 9.47
CA GLU A 189 16.59 3.67 10.04
C GLU A 189 15.36 3.75 9.13
N VAL A 190 14.20 3.69 9.73
CA VAL A 190 12.91 3.97 9.10
C VAL A 190 12.16 5.03 9.90
N ILE A 191 11.46 5.91 9.19
CA ILE A 191 10.71 7.00 9.79
C ILE A 191 9.26 6.87 9.34
N PHE A 192 8.34 6.94 10.29
CA PHE A 192 6.91 6.85 10.03
C PHE A 192 6.18 8.11 10.44
N HIS A 193 5.20 8.47 9.63
CA HIS A 193 4.07 9.33 9.98
C HIS A 193 2.79 8.55 9.72
N VAL A 194 1.95 8.36 10.74
CA VAL A 194 0.65 7.71 10.62
C VAL A 194 -0.41 8.54 11.35
N SER A 195 -1.57 8.70 10.73
CA SER A 195 -2.64 9.52 11.30
C SER A 195 -4.00 9.03 10.82
N SER A 196 -5.01 9.14 11.67
CA SER A 196 -6.39 8.87 11.33
C SER A 196 -7.32 9.98 11.81
N LYS A 197 -8.45 10.12 11.14
CA LYS A 197 -9.55 11.00 11.51
C LYS A 197 -10.87 10.27 11.25
N GLY A 198 -11.72 10.16 12.28
CA GLY A 198 -13.04 9.56 12.12
C GLY A 198 -13.86 10.27 11.04
N ASP A 199 -14.41 9.51 10.11
CA ASP A 199 -15.24 9.97 9.01
C ASP A 199 -16.71 9.67 9.32
N THR A 200 -17.43 10.69 9.78
CA THR A 200 -18.87 10.57 10.08
C THR A 200 -19.76 10.67 8.86
N GLU A 201 -19.20 11.13 7.72
CA GLU A 201 -19.94 11.29 6.47
C GLU A 201 -19.79 10.06 5.56
N LEU A 202 -18.89 9.12 5.90
CA LEU A 202 -18.61 7.91 5.10
C LEU A 202 -18.30 8.25 3.64
N ILE A 203 -17.43 9.26 3.42
CA ILE A 203 -17.10 9.72 2.06
C ILE A 203 -16.43 8.64 1.19
N LEU A 204 -15.91 7.61 1.82
CA LEU A 204 -15.41 6.38 1.19
C LEU A 204 -15.68 5.21 2.14
N CYS A 205 -16.54 4.30 1.72
CA CYS A 205 -16.91 3.13 2.49
C CYS A 205 -17.14 1.91 1.59
N ALA A 206 -17.14 0.74 2.20
CA ALA A 206 -17.51 -0.53 1.55
C ALA A 206 -18.29 -1.39 2.54
N GLU A 207 -19.48 -1.77 2.15
CA GLU A 207 -20.29 -2.83 2.77
C GLU A 207 -20.39 -3.99 1.78
N ASP A 208 -21.49 -4.11 1.04
CA ASP A 208 -21.60 -5.04 -0.08
C ASP A 208 -20.81 -4.54 -1.30
N HIS A 209 -20.85 -3.21 -1.52
CA HIS A 209 -20.11 -2.54 -2.60
C HIS A 209 -19.43 -1.26 -2.11
N ILE A 210 -18.37 -0.86 -2.82
CA ILE A 210 -17.68 0.40 -2.56
C ILE A 210 -18.58 1.56 -2.98
N SER A 211 -18.70 2.53 -2.07
CA SER A 211 -19.35 3.83 -2.30
C SER A 211 -18.38 4.97 -2.02
N MET A 212 -18.40 6.02 -2.86
CA MET A 212 -17.43 7.09 -2.77
C MET A 212 -18.00 8.45 -3.20
N ASP A 213 -17.82 9.48 -2.36
CA ASP A 213 -17.86 10.88 -2.78
C ASP A 213 -16.50 11.27 -3.38
N GLY A 214 -16.35 11.08 -4.69
CA GLY A 214 -15.08 11.26 -5.38
C GLY A 214 -14.50 12.67 -5.24
N GLN A 215 -15.33 13.72 -5.07
CA GLN A 215 -14.85 15.09 -4.89
C GLN A 215 -14.23 15.28 -3.49
N LYS A 216 -14.92 14.83 -2.44
CA LYS A 216 -14.43 14.93 -1.07
C LYS A 216 -13.19 14.06 -0.86
N VAL A 217 -13.19 12.84 -1.40
CA VAL A 217 -12.01 11.95 -1.38
C VAL A 217 -10.82 12.60 -2.06
N TYR A 218 -11.00 13.19 -3.25
CA TYR A 218 -9.92 13.89 -3.95
C TYR A 218 -9.33 15.04 -3.13
N GLN A 219 -10.21 15.86 -2.52
CA GLN A 219 -9.78 17.00 -1.69
C GLN A 219 -8.99 16.55 -0.46
N PHE A 220 -9.45 15.50 0.22
CA PHE A 220 -8.74 14.91 1.34
C PHE A 220 -7.40 14.32 0.90
N ALA A 221 -7.41 13.44 -0.10
CA ALA A 221 -6.26 12.71 -0.59
C ALA A 221 -5.10 13.60 -1.02
N SER A 222 -5.40 14.66 -1.81
CA SER A 222 -4.39 15.60 -2.30
C SER A 222 -3.69 16.35 -1.17
N LYS A 223 -4.42 16.71 -0.12
CA LYS A 223 -3.86 17.36 1.08
C LYS A 223 -3.08 16.37 1.95
N ALA A 224 -3.66 15.20 2.20
CA ALA A 224 -3.08 14.17 3.07
C ALA A 224 -1.75 13.64 2.53
N MET A 225 -1.66 13.34 1.23
CA MET A 225 -0.43 12.86 0.59
C MET A 225 0.70 13.88 0.75
N ALA A 226 0.48 15.13 0.36
CA ALA A 226 1.50 16.18 0.47
C ALA A 226 1.89 16.47 1.93
N ALA A 227 0.93 16.46 2.85
CA ALA A 227 1.19 16.67 4.27
C ALA A 227 2.04 15.54 4.86
N SER A 228 1.68 14.26 4.61
CA SER A 228 2.41 13.11 5.15
C SER A 228 3.86 13.06 4.65
N ILE A 229 4.10 13.40 3.37
CA ILE A 229 5.47 13.50 2.83
C ILE A 229 6.27 14.59 3.55
N ARG A 230 5.69 15.80 3.72
CA ARG A 230 6.36 16.90 4.44
C ARG A 230 6.70 16.53 5.87
N GLU A 231 5.77 15.89 6.60
CA GLU A 231 5.99 15.50 7.99
C GLU A 231 7.16 14.52 8.10
N VAL A 232 7.19 13.46 7.28
CA VAL A 232 8.29 12.48 7.28
C VAL A 232 9.62 13.14 6.90
N MET A 233 9.66 13.98 5.86
CA MET A 233 10.87 14.68 5.44
C MET A 233 11.38 15.63 6.54
N SER A 234 10.48 16.40 7.13
CA SER A 234 10.84 17.35 8.20
C SER A 234 11.34 16.66 9.45
N TYR A 235 10.67 15.59 9.90
CA TYR A 235 11.06 14.84 11.10
C TYR A 235 12.37 14.09 10.92
N GLY A 236 12.61 13.55 9.71
CA GLY A 236 13.83 12.81 9.35
C GLY A 236 14.99 13.67 8.89
N ASP A 237 14.81 14.99 8.79
CA ASP A 237 15.78 15.90 8.15
C ASP A 237 16.18 15.41 6.74
N ILE A 238 15.18 14.91 5.99
CA ILE A 238 15.39 14.32 4.67
C ILE A 238 15.40 15.42 3.62
N SER A 239 16.53 15.61 2.96
CA SER A 239 16.66 16.54 1.84
C SER A 239 16.01 15.95 0.57
N ARG A 240 15.56 16.82 -0.35
CA ARG A 240 15.03 16.36 -1.66
C ARG A 240 16.06 15.56 -2.46
N SER A 241 17.32 15.93 -2.35
CA SER A 241 18.41 15.29 -3.07
C SER A 241 18.76 13.88 -2.57
N SER A 242 18.33 13.53 -1.36
CA SER A 242 18.52 12.18 -0.81
C SER A 242 17.32 11.26 -1.09
N ILE A 243 16.26 11.76 -1.75
CA ILE A 243 15.12 10.93 -2.13
C ILE A 243 15.38 10.27 -3.48
N ARG A 244 15.46 8.95 -3.51
CA ARG A 244 15.54 8.17 -4.75
C ARG A 244 14.20 8.13 -5.46
N LYS A 245 13.16 7.69 -4.77
CA LYS A 245 11.77 7.65 -5.27
C LYS A 245 10.77 7.89 -4.16
N ILE A 246 9.63 8.42 -4.54
CA ILE A 246 8.41 8.46 -3.73
C ILE A 246 7.44 7.47 -4.36
N ILE A 247 6.99 6.49 -3.59
CA ILE A 247 6.01 5.48 -4.00
C ILE A 247 4.67 5.83 -3.37
N PRO A 248 3.77 6.50 -4.10
CA PRO A 248 2.45 6.85 -3.60
C PRO A 248 1.49 5.68 -3.75
N HIS A 249 0.46 5.65 -2.91
CA HIS A 249 -0.75 4.90 -3.21
C HIS A 249 -1.29 5.27 -4.59
N GLN A 250 -1.50 4.28 -5.42
CA GLN A 250 -1.90 4.41 -6.83
C GLN A 250 -3.42 4.54 -6.97
N ALA A 251 -4.00 5.63 -6.43
CA ALA A 251 -5.44 5.86 -6.47
C ALA A 251 -5.90 6.61 -7.72
N ASN A 252 -5.16 7.66 -8.09
CA ASN A 252 -5.48 8.54 -9.20
C ASN A 252 -4.26 9.41 -9.53
N ILE A 253 -3.89 9.49 -10.80
CA ILE A 253 -2.73 10.27 -11.27
C ILE A 253 -2.82 11.76 -10.88
N ARG A 254 -4.03 12.34 -10.85
CA ARG A 254 -4.25 13.75 -10.50
C ARG A 254 -3.92 14.06 -9.05
N ILE A 255 -4.10 13.09 -8.14
CA ILE A 255 -3.72 13.22 -6.73
C ILE A 255 -2.20 13.28 -6.62
N ILE A 256 -1.49 12.42 -7.34
CA ILE A 256 -0.02 12.38 -7.38
C ILE A 256 0.52 13.69 -7.96
N GLN A 257 -0.03 14.15 -9.08
CA GLN A 257 0.32 15.44 -9.71
C GLN A 257 0.08 16.63 -8.77
N SER A 258 -1.04 16.60 -8.02
CA SER A 258 -1.34 17.64 -7.03
C SER A 258 -0.31 17.65 -5.89
N ALA A 259 0.10 16.49 -5.40
CA ALA A 259 1.14 16.37 -4.38
C ALA A 259 2.51 16.82 -4.89
N SER A 260 2.92 16.39 -6.08
CA SER A 260 4.13 16.82 -6.78
C SER A 260 4.21 18.36 -6.84
N LYS A 261 3.16 18.99 -7.33
CA LYS A 261 3.06 20.46 -7.41
C LYS A 261 3.11 21.13 -6.03
N ALA A 262 2.37 20.59 -5.04
CA ALA A 262 2.30 21.18 -3.71
C ALA A 262 3.62 21.08 -2.92
N LEU A 263 4.45 20.08 -3.26
CA LEU A 263 5.76 19.84 -2.65
C LEU A 263 6.89 20.48 -3.43
N ASP A 264 6.62 20.94 -4.65
CA ASP A 264 7.64 21.36 -5.63
C ASP A 264 8.67 20.25 -5.85
N ILE A 265 8.21 19.00 -5.96
CA ILE A 265 9.01 17.82 -6.28
C ILE A 265 8.60 17.34 -7.68
N PRO A 266 9.55 17.15 -8.62
CA PRO A 266 9.24 16.72 -9.98
C PRO A 266 8.47 15.40 -10.02
N LEU A 267 7.57 15.24 -11.01
CA LEU A 267 6.71 14.06 -11.10
C LEU A 267 7.50 12.77 -11.38
N ASP A 268 8.66 12.85 -11.99
CA ASP A 268 9.56 11.73 -12.24
C ASP A 268 10.24 11.18 -10.97
N ALA A 269 10.22 11.96 -9.87
CA ALA A 269 10.59 11.45 -8.55
C ALA A 269 9.52 10.51 -7.96
N PHE A 270 8.30 10.49 -8.52
CA PHE A 270 7.24 9.58 -8.09
C PHE A 270 7.24 8.33 -8.97
N TYR A 271 7.23 7.16 -8.34
CA TYR A 271 7.04 5.90 -9.06
C TYR A 271 5.56 5.69 -9.36
N ILE A 272 5.20 5.57 -10.62
CA ILE A 272 3.81 5.54 -11.06
C ILE A 272 3.58 4.32 -11.97
N ASN A 273 2.72 3.41 -11.52
CA ASN A 273 2.31 2.22 -12.29
C ASN A 273 0.78 2.05 -12.36
N ILE A 274 0.04 3.07 -11.97
CA ILE A 274 -1.44 3.07 -11.95
C ILE A 274 -2.06 2.72 -13.29
N GLN A 275 -1.40 3.06 -14.39
CA GLN A 275 -1.88 2.78 -15.75
C GLN A 275 -2.01 1.28 -16.04
N LYS A 276 -1.23 0.44 -15.34
CA LYS A 276 -1.21 -1.02 -15.53
C LYS A 276 -2.21 -1.73 -14.60
N TYR A 277 -2.35 -1.25 -13.37
CA TYR A 277 -3.01 -2.02 -12.30
C TYR A 277 -4.25 -1.37 -11.74
N GLY A 278 -4.48 -0.09 -12.05
CA GLY A 278 -5.50 0.69 -11.38
C GLY A 278 -5.22 0.86 -9.89
N ASN A 279 -6.29 1.06 -9.13
CA ASN A 279 -6.22 1.18 -7.68
C ASN A 279 -6.37 -0.21 -7.03
N THR A 280 -5.29 -0.77 -6.54
CA THR A 280 -5.27 -2.05 -5.79
C THR A 280 -5.24 -1.84 -4.26
N SER A 281 -5.69 -0.69 -3.75
CA SER A 281 -5.78 -0.35 -2.32
C SER A 281 -4.48 -0.62 -1.55
N ALA A 282 -4.52 -1.46 -0.49
CA ALA A 282 -3.36 -1.78 0.33
C ALA A 282 -2.23 -2.48 -0.44
N ALA A 283 -2.54 -3.14 -1.56
CA ALA A 283 -1.54 -3.79 -2.39
C ALA A 283 -0.77 -2.83 -3.31
N SER A 284 -1.27 -1.60 -3.55
CA SER A 284 -0.71 -0.69 -4.56
C SER A 284 0.72 -0.25 -4.26
N ILE A 285 1.02 0.05 -3.01
CA ILE A 285 2.36 0.48 -2.58
C ILE A 285 3.36 -0.67 -2.67
N PRO A 286 3.12 -1.87 -2.09
CA PRO A 286 4.10 -2.94 -2.17
C PRO A 286 4.27 -3.51 -3.58
N ILE A 287 3.26 -3.47 -4.47
CA ILE A 287 3.43 -3.80 -5.89
C ILE A 287 4.38 -2.80 -6.55
N ALA A 288 4.15 -1.49 -6.35
CA ALA A 288 4.98 -0.45 -6.92
C ALA A 288 6.41 -0.46 -6.34
N LEU A 289 6.57 -0.80 -5.05
CA LEU A 289 7.87 -0.96 -4.42
C LEU A 289 8.66 -2.12 -5.03
N ASP A 290 8.01 -3.25 -5.24
CA ASP A 290 8.65 -4.42 -5.84
C ASP A 290 9.10 -4.14 -7.28
N GLU A 291 8.24 -3.56 -8.13
CA GLU A 291 8.62 -3.16 -9.50
C GLU A 291 9.78 -2.15 -9.49
N MET A 292 9.73 -1.14 -8.62
CA MET A 292 10.79 -0.14 -8.53
C MET A 292 12.13 -0.78 -8.17
N LEU A 293 12.14 -1.72 -7.20
CA LEU A 293 13.36 -2.41 -6.78
C LEU A 293 13.89 -3.41 -7.81
N GLU A 294 13.05 -3.92 -8.73
CA GLU A 294 13.48 -4.70 -9.89
C GLU A 294 14.16 -3.81 -10.96
N GLU A 295 13.69 -2.57 -11.12
CA GLU A 295 14.23 -1.64 -12.11
C GLU A 295 15.50 -0.95 -11.62
N GLU A 296 15.58 -0.62 -10.31
CA GLU A 296 16.70 0.14 -9.74
C GLU A 296 16.93 -0.19 -8.26
N THR A 297 18.20 -0.22 -7.86
CA THR A 297 18.57 -0.40 -6.45
C THR A 297 18.96 0.95 -5.85
N PRO A 298 18.28 1.42 -4.77
CA PRO A 298 18.68 2.64 -4.07
C PRO A 298 20.08 2.52 -3.48
N ALA A 299 20.84 3.63 -3.49
CA ALA A 299 22.12 3.70 -2.81
C ALA A 299 21.92 3.76 -1.27
N SER A 300 22.96 3.44 -0.50
CA SER A 300 22.85 3.35 0.96
C SER A 300 22.54 4.67 1.66
N ASP A 301 22.80 5.80 1.02
CA ASP A 301 22.49 7.15 1.48
C ASP A 301 21.17 7.70 0.92
N GLU A 302 20.53 6.98 0.00
CA GLU A 302 19.24 7.35 -0.56
C GLU A 302 18.08 6.84 0.29
N LYS A 303 16.94 7.54 0.19
CA LYS A 303 15.67 7.19 0.84
C LYS A 303 14.60 6.88 -0.20
N VAL A 304 13.80 5.87 0.08
CA VAL A 304 12.54 5.62 -0.63
C VAL A 304 11.39 5.98 0.30
N LEU A 305 10.53 6.87 -0.16
CA LEU A 305 9.36 7.30 0.60
C LEU A 305 8.12 6.55 0.12
N LEU A 306 7.42 5.88 1.03
CA LEU A 306 6.10 5.32 0.79
C LEU A 306 5.06 6.30 1.34
N VAL A 307 3.95 6.53 0.62
CA VAL A 307 2.88 7.41 1.10
C VAL A 307 1.51 6.91 0.68
N GLY A 308 0.58 6.88 1.64
CA GLY A 308 -0.79 6.42 1.44
C GLY A 308 -1.83 7.28 2.15
N PHE A 309 -3.05 7.15 1.69
CA PHE A 309 -4.26 7.69 2.29
C PHE A 309 -5.40 6.72 1.97
N GLY A 310 -6.45 6.72 2.78
CA GLY A 310 -7.58 5.80 2.58
C GLY A 310 -8.79 6.15 3.40
N ALA A 311 -9.79 5.28 3.30
CA ALA A 311 -10.99 5.35 4.12
C ALA A 311 -10.63 5.33 5.61
N GLY A 312 -11.53 5.92 6.42
CA GLY A 312 -11.36 5.93 7.84
C GLY A 312 -11.60 7.31 8.46
N LEU A 313 -11.08 8.44 8.02
CA LEU A 313 -10.01 8.64 7.03
C LEU A 313 -8.64 8.30 7.61
N THR A 314 -7.79 7.71 6.83
CA THR A 314 -6.42 7.38 7.24
C THR A 314 -5.38 8.01 6.32
N SER A 315 -4.21 8.30 6.84
CA SER A 315 -3.05 8.74 6.06
C SER A 315 -1.76 8.27 6.70
N GLY A 316 -0.71 8.15 5.90
CA GLY A 316 0.59 7.79 6.42
C GLY A 316 1.68 7.91 5.37
N ALA A 317 2.90 8.06 5.86
CA ALA A 317 4.12 7.97 5.05
C ALA A 317 5.20 7.23 5.84
N CYS A 318 6.12 6.64 5.09
CA CYS A 318 7.29 5.96 5.65
C CYS A 318 8.50 6.31 4.79
N ALA A 319 9.63 6.67 5.42
CA ALA A 319 10.92 6.80 4.75
C ALA A 319 11.80 5.60 5.08
N LEU A 320 12.20 4.88 4.05
CA LEU A 320 13.01 3.65 4.12
C LEU A 320 14.47 3.96 3.78
N SER A 321 15.40 3.29 4.49
CA SER A 321 16.83 3.21 4.14
C SER A 321 17.11 1.83 3.55
N PHE A 322 17.97 1.73 2.52
CA PHE A 322 18.36 0.49 1.83
C PHE A 322 19.84 0.17 2.00
#